data_1a0a49bcbe684f0b89f527575abbe822
#
_entry.id   1a0a49bcbe684f0b89f527575abbe822
#
_cell.length_a   1.000
_cell.length_b   1.000
_cell.length_c   1.000
_cell.angle_alpha   90.00
_cell.angle_beta   90.00
_cell.angle_gamma   90.00
#
_symmetry.space_group_name_H-M   'P 1'
#
loop_
_entity.id
_entity.type
_entity.pdbx_description
1 polymer ?
#
loop_
_entity_poly.entity_id
_entity_poly.type
_entity_poly.pdbx_seq_one_letter_code
_entity_poly.pdbx_strand_id
1 'polypeptide(L)'
;LAVARQLGHELPLTVRTTYLGAHAVPPEYQGRPGDYIDAVCHWMPALHASGLIDAVDAFCENIGFNPEQTRQVFEAAKALGLSVKLHAEQLSDQGGAALAAEYGALSCDHLEYLSDSGVQAMRAASTVAVLLPGAYYFLRETRLPPIAALRNSGVPIALASDHNPGSSPGLSLLLMINMACTLFRMTPEEAVRGVTIHGA
;
A
#
# COMPACT_ATOMS: atom_id res chain seq x y z
N LEU A 1 -8.81 -12.22 7.65
CA LEU A 1 -9.04 -12.57 6.23
C LEU A 1 -10.35 -13.33 6.06
N ALA A 2 -10.61 -14.43 6.80
CA ALA A 2 -11.85 -15.23 6.64
C ALA A 2 -13.14 -14.40 6.78
N VAL A 3 -13.23 -13.54 7.81
CA VAL A 3 -14.38 -12.64 8.00
C VAL A 3 -14.56 -11.69 6.81
N ALA A 4 -13.47 -11.14 6.27
CA ALA A 4 -13.54 -10.26 5.10
C ALA A 4 -14.09 -11.01 3.86
N ARG A 5 -13.65 -12.26 3.64
CA ARG A 5 -14.21 -13.12 2.57
C ARG A 5 -15.70 -13.37 2.76
N GLN A 6 -16.11 -13.70 3.99
CA GLN A 6 -17.51 -13.92 4.33
C GLN A 6 -18.37 -12.68 4.01
N LEU A 7 -17.91 -11.50 4.41
CA LEU A 7 -18.61 -10.23 4.11
C LEU A 7 -18.75 -9.98 2.62
N GLY A 8 -17.76 -10.34 1.81
CA GLY A 8 -17.84 -10.24 0.35
C GLY A 8 -18.86 -11.20 -0.28
N HIS A 9 -19.23 -12.29 0.41
CA HIS A 9 -20.30 -13.19 -0.01
C HIS A 9 -21.69 -12.75 0.47
N GLU A 10 -21.75 -12.10 1.63
CA GLU A 10 -23.03 -11.70 2.26
C GLU A 10 -23.50 -10.32 1.81
N LEU A 11 -22.59 -9.44 1.40
CA LEU A 11 -22.90 -8.05 1.06
C LEU A 11 -22.71 -7.79 -0.45
N PRO A 12 -23.48 -6.85 -1.04
CA PRO A 12 -23.37 -6.51 -2.46
C PRO A 12 -22.13 -5.63 -2.73
N LEU A 13 -20.96 -6.12 -2.37
CA LEU A 13 -19.68 -5.43 -2.58
C LEU A 13 -18.56 -6.41 -2.91
N THR A 14 -17.55 -5.95 -3.64
CA THR A 14 -16.35 -6.72 -3.94
C THR A 14 -15.35 -6.59 -2.80
N VAL A 15 -14.93 -7.71 -2.22
CA VAL A 15 -13.86 -7.77 -1.21
C VAL A 15 -12.65 -8.43 -1.81
N ARG A 16 -11.52 -7.73 -1.79
CA ARG A 16 -10.17 -8.25 -2.09
C ARG A 16 -9.38 -8.26 -0.80
N THR A 17 -8.77 -9.38 -0.49
CA THR A 17 -8.04 -9.55 0.77
C THR A 17 -6.55 -9.51 0.51
N THR A 18 -5.84 -8.69 1.29
CA THR A 18 -4.39 -8.55 1.22
C THR A 18 -3.74 -9.11 2.47
N TYR A 19 -2.71 -9.94 2.31
CA TYR A 19 -1.89 -10.43 3.40
C TYR A 19 -0.81 -9.41 3.76
N LEU A 20 -1.02 -8.68 4.84
CA LEU A 20 -0.10 -7.69 5.41
C LEU A 20 0.57 -8.25 6.68
N GLY A 21 1.23 -9.42 6.57
CA GLY A 21 2.00 -10.00 7.67
C GLY A 21 3.22 -9.15 8.03
N ALA A 22 3.89 -8.61 7.03
CA ALA A 22 5.09 -7.79 7.18
C ALA A 22 4.75 -6.32 7.44
N HIS A 23 3.98 -6.00 8.50
CA HIS A 23 3.64 -4.63 8.88
C HIS A 23 4.44 -4.13 10.08
N ALA A 24 4.49 -4.91 11.15
CA ALA A 24 5.24 -4.60 12.35
C ALA A 24 5.78 -5.88 12.99
N VAL A 25 6.95 -5.78 13.63
CA VAL A 25 7.54 -6.91 14.36
C VAL A 25 6.77 -7.09 15.67
N PRO A 26 6.12 -8.26 15.89
CA PRO A 26 5.39 -8.51 17.12
C PRO A 26 6.34 -8.75 18.30
N PRO A 27 5.85 -8.61 19.56
CA PRO A 27 6.68 -8.74 20.76
C PRO A 27 7.52 -10.02 20.83
N GLU A 28 6.97 -11.14 20.33
CA GLU A 28 7.63 -12.46 20.35
C GLU A 28 8.89 -12.52 19.47
N TYR A 29 8.97 -11.62 18.49
CA TYR A 29 10.10 -11.49 17.56
C TYR A 29 10.93 -10.23 17.79
N GLN A 30 10.73 -9.51 18.89
CA GLN A 30 11.48 -8.29 19.18
C GLN A 30 13.00 -8.51 19.09
N GLY A 31 13.70 -7.64 18.33
CA GLY A 31 15.13 -7.77 18.05
C GLY A 31 15.50 -8.82 17.00
N ARG A 32 14.53 -9.55 16.44
CA ARG A 32 14.73 -10.59 15.44
C ARG A 32 13.81 -10.41 14.23
N PRO A 33 13.84 -9.26 13.53
CA PRO A 33 12.91 -8.99 12.43
C PRO A 33 13.09 -9.97 11.25
N GLY A 34 14.31 -10.48 11.02
CA GLY A 34 14.57 -11.50 9.99
C GLY A 34 13.80 -12.80 10.27
N ASP A 35 13.87 -13.33 11.50
CA ASP A 35 13.14 -14.55 11.90
C ASP A 35 11.61 -14.36 11.71
N TYR A 36 11.13 -13.13 11.95
CA TYR A 36 9.71 -12.84 11.74
C TYR A 36 9.35 -12.84 10.25
N ILE A 37 10.18 -12.28 9.38
CA ILE A 37 9.96 -12.33 7.92
C ILE A 37 10.01 -13.77 7.42
N ASP A 38 10.90 -14.62 7.93
CA ASP A 38 10.92 -16.05 7.61
C ASP A 38 9.59 -16.72 7.99
N ALA A 39 9.04 -16.39 9.16
CA ALA A 39 7.73 -16.89 9.59
C ALA A 39 6.60 -16.38 8.70
N VAL A 40 6.60 -15.08 8.34
CA VAL A 40 5.62 -14.47 7.42
C VAL A 40 5.62 -15.21 6.07
N CYS A 41 6.79 -15.46 5.50
CA CYS A 41 6.95 -16.20 4.25
C CYS A 41 6.50 -17.67 4.39
N HIS A 42 6.79 -18.30 5.54
CA HIS A 42 6.39 -19.69 5.81
C HIS A 42 4.87 -19.87 5.90
N TRP A 43 4.12 -18.90 6.44
CA TRP A 43 2.66 -18.98 6.55
C TRP A 43 1.92 -18.71 5.24
N MET A 44 2.53 -17.99 4.32
CA MET A 44 1.90 -17.52 3.09
C MET A 44 1.34 -18.65 2.21
N PRO A 45 2.03 -19.79 1.97
CA PRO A 45 1.49 -20.89 1.16
C PRO A 45 0.19 -21.47 1.72
N ALA A 46 0.08 -21.63 3.03
CA ALA A 46 -1.14 -22.15 3.67
C ALA A 46 -2.32 -21.18 3.53
N LEU A 47 -2.07 -19.87 3.69
CA LEU A 47 -3.07 -18.83 3.48
C LEU A 47 -3.51 -18.76 2.02
N HIS A 48 -2.58 -18.90 1.07
CA HIS A 48 -2.89 -18.93 -0.35
C HIS A 48 -3.74 -20.16 -0.70
N ALA A 49 -3.34 -21.35 -0.24
CA ALA A 49 -4.05 -22.59 -0.49
C ALA A 49 -5.49 -22.58 0.10
N SER A 50 -5.72 -21.83 1.18
CA SER A 50 -7.05 -21.66 1.77
C SER A 50 -7.94 -20.64 1.01
N GLY A 51 -7.43 -19.99 -0.04
CA GLY A 51 -8.16 -18.98 -0.81
C GLY A 51 -8.41 -17.67 -0.04
N LEU A 52 -7.64 -17.42 1.02
CA LEU A 52 -7.84 -16.26 1.89
C LEU A 52 -7.09 -15.01 1.46
N ILE A 53 -6.19 -15.07 0.47
CA ILE A 53 -5.39 -13.92 0.04
C ILE A 53 -5.44 -13.74 -1.49
N ASP A 54 -5.62 -12.50 -1.93
CA ASP A 54 -5.57 -12.08 -3.34
C ASP A 54 -4.24 -11.38 -3.66
N ALA A 55 -3.64 -10.72 -2.65
CA ALA A 55 -2.39 -9.99 -2.79
C ALA A 55 -1.60 -10.04 -1.49
N VAL A 56 -0.34 -9.66 -1.57
CA VAL A 56 0.59 -9.55 -0.43
C VAL A 56 1.08 -8.12 -0.33
N ASP A 57 1.29 -7.65 0.90
CA ASP A 57 1.74 -6.30 1.17
C ASP A 57 2.81 -6.30 2.28
N ALA A 58 3.63 -5.27 2.31
CA ALA A 58 4.62 -5.05 3.35
C ALA A 58 4.72 -3.56 3.69
N PHE A 59 5.30 -3.24 4.83
CA PHE A 59 5.62 -1.88 5.25
C PHE A 59 7.15 -1.68 5.17
N CYS A 60 7.59 -1.10 4.05
CA CYS A 60 9.00 -0.81 3.79
C CYS A 60 9.36 0.58 4.32
N GLU A 61 9.84 0.63 5.55
CA GLU A 61 10.14 1.88 6.25
C GLU A 61 11.24 1.72 7.28
N ASN A 62 11.83 2.86 7.71
CA ASN A 62 12.88 2.88 8.73
C ASN A 62 12.43 2.32 10.09
N ILE A 63 11.13 2.35 10.37
CA ILE A 63 10.52 1.76 11.58
C ILE A 63 9.82 0.43 11.31
N GLY A 64 9.74 0.02 10.06
CA GLY A 64 9.14 -1.22 9.58
C GLY A 64 10.20 -2.24 9.16
N PHE A 65 10.09 -2.69 7.93
CA PHE A 65 11.03 -3.64 7.32
C PHE A 65 11.89 -2.93 6.27
N ASN A 66 13.14 -3.39 6.14
CA ASN A 66 14.05 -2.84 5.15
C ASN A 66 13.78 -3.41 3.74
N PRO A 67 14.42 -2.85 2.68
CA PRO A 67 14.21 -3.33 1.31
C PRO A 67 14.55 -4.81 1.09
N GLU A 68 15.58 -5.35 1.76
CA GLU A 68 15.94 -6.77 1.63
C GLU A 68 14.87 -7.70 2.21
N GLN A 69 14.34 -7.36 3.37
CA GLN A 69 13.23 -8.07 4.02
C GLN A 69 11.94 -7.99 3.18
N THR A 70 11.67 -6.82 2.61
CA THR A 70 10.56 -6.60 1.68
C THR A 70 10.73 -7.46 0.43
N ARG A 71 11.93 -7.51 -0.14
CA ARG A 71 12.27 -8.38 -1.29
C ARG A 71 11.98 -9.84 -0.99
N GLN A 72 12.37 -10.34 0.19
CA GLN A 72 12.12 -11.71 0.61
C GLN A 72 10.62 -12.04 0.62
N VAL A 73 9.79 -11.13 1.16
CA VAL A 73 8.31 -11.28 1.14
C VAL A 73 7.78 -11.31 -0.30
N PHE A 74 8.29 -10.45 -1.18
CA PHE A 74 7.85 -10.38 -2.57
C PHE A 74 8.28 -11.60 -3.38
N GLU A 75 9.48 -12.16 -3.15
CA GLU A 75 9.91 -13.41 -3.75
C GLU A 75 8.99 -14.58 -3.34
N ALA A 76 8.61 -14.64 -2.07
CA ALA A 76 7.67 -15.66 -1.59
C ALA A 76 6.28 -15.51 -2.23
N ALA A 77 5.79 -14.27 -2.37
CA ALA A 77 4.52 -13.98 -3.05
C ALA A 77 4.57 -14.37 -4.53
N LYS A 78 5.65 -13.98 -5.24
CA LYS A 78 5.87 -14.28 -6.65
C LYS A 78 5.94 -15.78 -6.92
N ALA A 79 6.59 -16.56 -6.04
CA ALA A 79 6.65 -18.01 -6.14
C ALA A 79 5.26 -18.68 -6.10
N LEU A 80 4.28 -18.01 -5.50
CA LEU A 80 2.87 -18.45 -5.43
C LEU A 80 1.98 -17.81 -6.52
N GLY A 81 2.54 -16.95 -7.38
CA GLY A 81 1.77 -16.23 -8.39
C GLY A 81 0.88 -15.12 -7.81
N LEU A 82 1.15 -14.67 -6.59
CA LEU A 82 0.40 -13.59 -5.93
C LEU A 82 0.92 -12.22 -6.36
N SER A 83 -0.01 -11.28 -6.57
CA SER A 83 0.31 -9.87 -6.77
C SER A 83 0.83 -9.24 -5.48
N VAL A 84 1.65 -8.20 -5.60
CA VAL A 84 2.19 -7.46 -4.46
C VAL A 84 1.73 -6.01 -4.44
N LYS A 85 1.74 -5.42 -3.27
CA LYS A 85 1.52 -4.00 -2.94
C LYS A 85 2.57 -3.58 -1.93
N LEU A 86 2.71 -2.29 -1.68
CA LEU A 86 3.69 -1.80 -0.70
C LEU A 86 3.23 -0.51 -0.03
N HIS A 87 3.26 -0.46 1.30
CA HIS A 87 3.34 0.78 2.05
C HIS A 87 4.79 1.28 1.95
N ALA A 88 5.00 2.41 1.27
CA ALA A 88 6.34 2.86 0.88
C ALA A 88 6.48 4.38 1.03
N GLU A 89 7.69 4.82 1.38
CA GLU A 89 8.07 6.22 1.40
C GLU A 89 7.08 7.11 2.19
N GLN A 90 6.49 6.57 3.25
CA GLN A 90 5.60 7.32 4.14
C GLN A 90 6.38 8.24 5.08
N LEU A 91 7.45 7.72 5.70
CA LEU A 91 8.24 8.40 6.73
C LEU A 91 9.68 8.66 6.30
N SER A 92 10.16 7.93 5.30
CA SER A 92 11.53 7.99 4.77
C SER A 92 11.59 7.47 3.33
N ASP A 93 12.60 7.87 2.58
CA ASP A 93 12.91 7.29 1.26
C ASP A 93 13.78 6.03 1.48
N GLN A 94 13.17 4.86 1.34
CA GLN A 94 13.85 3.57 1.41
C GLN A 94 14.08 2.94 0.02
N GLY A 95 13.64 3.59 -1.05
CA GLY A 95 13.61 3.03 -2.40
C GLY A 95 12.58 1.90 -2.58
N GLY A 96 11.61 1.80 -1.68
CA GLY A 96 10.59 0.77 -1.66
C GLY A 96 9.70 0.80 -2.89
N ALA A 97 9.29 1.97 -3.36
CA ALA A 97 8.48 2.09 -4.58
C ALA A 97 9.23 1.61 -5.83
N ALA A 98 10.53 1.85 -5.93
CA ALA A 98 11.35 1.32 -7.01
C ALA A 98 11.46 -0.21 -6.92
N LEU A 99 11.68 -0.74 -5.71
CA LEU A 99 11.66 -2.17 -5.45
C LEU A 99 10.30 -2.80 -5.83
N ALA A 100 9.20 -2.21 -5.40
CA ALA A 100 7.86 -2.70 -5.72
C ALA A 100 7.62 -2.74 -7.24
N ALA A 101 8.09 -1.72 -7.96
CA ALA A 101 8.03 -1.66 -9.42
C ALA A 101 8.79 -2.81 -10.10
N GLU A 102 9.94 -3.27 -9.56
CA GLU A 102 10.67 -4.44 -10.07
C GLU A 102 9.82 -5.73 -10.04
N TYR A 103 8.88 -5.81 -9.12
CA TYR A 103 7.94 -6.94 -8.97
C TYR A 103 6.61 -6.73 -9.67
N GLY A 104 6.42 -5.61 -10.37
CA GLY A 104 5.16 -5.28 -11.03
C GLY A 104 4.02 -5.09 -10.02
N ALA A 105 4.32 -4.41 -8.91
CA ALA A 105 3.35 -4.19 -7.86
C ALA A 105 2.08 -3.47 -8.37
N LEU A 106 0.92 -3.87 -7.84
CA LEU A 106 -0.36 -3.23 -8.15
C LEU A 106 -0.35 -1.76 -7.68
N SER A 107 0.13 -1.50 -6.47
CA SER A 107 0.20 -0.16 -5.91
C SER A 107 1.40 0.02 -4.97
N CYS A 108 1.75 1.30 -4.78
CA CYS A 108 2.50 1.78 -3.62
C CYS A 108 1.66 2.84 -2.91
N ASP A 109 1.58 2.71 -1.60
CA ASP A 109 0.66 3.47 -0.76
C ASP A 109 1.45 4.49 0.09
N HIS A 110 0.86 5.68 0.41
CA HIS A 110 1.42 6.86 1.10
C HIS A 110 2.27 7.77 0.21
N LEU A 111 3.59 7.54 0.07
CA LEU A 111 4.49 8.17 -0.90
C LEU A 111 4.92 9.61 -0.56
N GLU A 112 4.82 10.06 0.70
CA GLU A 112 5.21 11.40 1.12
C GLU A 112 6.69 11.70 0.86
N TYR A 113 7.55 10.66 0.89
CA TYR A 113 9.01 10.77 0.68
C TYR A 113 9.47 10.19 -0.66
N LEU A 114 8.53 9.91 -1.58
CA LEU A 114 8.85 9.33 -2.89
C LEU A 114 9.81 10.22 -3.68
N SER A 115 10.91 9.63 -4.14
CA SER A 115 11.91 10.28 -5.00
C SER A 115 11.49 10.28 -6.48
N ASP A 116 12.14 11.14 -7.26
CA ASP A 116 11.91 11.19 -8.72
C ASP A 116 12.22 9.84 -9.40
N SER A 117 13.24 9.11 -8.93
CA SER A 117 13.56 7.77 -9.42
C SER A 117 12.44 6.77 -9.12
N GLY A 118 11.83 6.85 -7.93
CA GLY A 118 10.65 6.05 -7.57
C GLY A 118 9.46 6.36 -8.47
N VAL A 119 9.18 7.64 -8.76
CA VAL A 119 8.12 8.04 -9.71
C VAL A 119 8.35 7.41 -11.09
N GLN A 120 9.58 7.46 -11.61
CA GLN A 120 9.91 6.87 -12.92
C GLN A 120 9.77 5.35 -12.92
N ALA A 121 10.19 4.68 -11.86
CA ALA A 121 10.03 3.22 -11.72
C ALA A 121 8.56 2.82 -11.69
N MET A 122 7.73 3.50 -10.88
CA MET A 122 6.28 3.28 -10.83
C MET A 122 5.62 3.50 -12.19
N ARG A 123 6.01 4.57 -12.91
CA ARG A 123 5.51 4.83 -14.26
C ARG A 123 5.83 3.71 -15.24
N ALA A 124 7.09 3.24 -15.23
CA ALA A 124 7.54 2.17 -16.12
C ALA A 124 6.82 0.84 -15.87
N ALA A 125 6.53 0.53 -14.61
CA ALA A 125 5.83 -0.67 -14.19
C ALA A 125 4.29 -0.56 -14.24
N SER A 126 3.75 0.63 -14.50
CA SER A 126 2.30 0.93 -14.38
C SER A 126 1.75 0.72 -12.95
N THR A 127 2.61 0.85 -11.94
CA THR A 127 2.21 0.77 -10.53
C THR A 127 1.39 1.99 -10.14
N VAL A 128 0.26 1.78 -9.47
CA VAL A 128 -0.65 2.85 -9.03
C VAL A 128 -0.11 3.52 -7.77
N ALA A 129 -0.15 4.85 -7.72
CA ALA A 129 0.11 5.61 -6.50
C ALA A 129 -1.18 5.75 -5.69
N VAL A 130 -1.28 5.10 -4.54
CA VAL A 130 -2.44 5.21 -3.65
C VAL A 130 -2.16 6.26 -2.58
N LEU A 131 -2.86 7.37 -2.63
CA LEU A 131 -2.71 8.46 -1.69
C LEU A 131 -3.77 8.40 -0.60
N LEU A 132 -3.36 8.72 0.63
CA LEU A 132 -4.11 8.47 1.85
C LEU A 132 -4.32 9.78 2.64
N PRO A 133 -5.19 10.70 2.14
CA PRO A 133 -5.35 12.02 2.74
C PRO A 133 -5.88 11.97 4.17
N GLY A 134 -6.61 10.91 4.56
CA GLY A 134 -7.08 10.69 5.93
C GLY A 134 -5.93 10.41 6.88
N ALA A 135 -5.00 9.53 6.51
CA ALA A 135 -3.80 9.23 7.29
C ALA A 135 -2.89 10.46 7.40
N TYR A 136 -2.62 11.12 6.28
CA TYR A 136 -1.87 12.38 6.25
C TYR A 136 -2.41 13.41 7.26
N TYR A 137 -3.71 13.64 7.25
CA TYR A 137 -4.36 14.58 8.16
C TYR A 137 -4.28 14.13 9.62
N PHE A 138 -4.62 12.88 9.89
CA PHE A 138 -4.72 12.37 11.28
C PHE A 138 -3.36 12.30 11.96
N LEU A 139 -2.32 11.89 11.22
CA LEU A 139 -0.93 11.83 11.68
C LEU A 139 -0.25 13.21 11.71
N ARG A 140 -0.92 14.26 11.22
CA ARG A 140 -0.38 15.63 11.12
C ARG A 140 0.89 15.69 10.26
N GLU A 141 0.91 14.92 9.18
CA GLU A 141 2.03 14.95 8.25
C GLU A 141 2.21 16.35 7.66
N THR A 142 3.45 16.70 7.39
CA THR A 142 3.80 18.05 6.86
C THR A 142 4.37 18.00 5.46
N ARG A 143 4.85 16.82 5.04
CA ARG A 143 5.38 16.60 3.70
C ARG A 143 4.30 15.97 2.81
N LEU A 144 4.01 16.63 1.70
CA LEU A 144 3.04 16.12 0.73
C LEU A 144 3.68 15.07 -0.18
N PRO A 145 2.92 14.05 -0.60
CA PRO A 145 3.31 13.22 -1.73
C PRO A 145 3.60 14.09 -2.97
N PRO A 146 4.50 13.69 -3.87
CA PRO A 146 4.90 14.50 -5.02
C PRO A 146 3.84 14.49 -6.14
N ILE A 147 2.65 15.03 -5.86
CA ILE A 147 1.46 15.01 -6.75
C ILE A 147 1.80 15.53 -8.16
N ALA A 148 2.56 16.63 -8.24
CA ALA A 148 2.93 17.22 -9.53
C ALA A 148 3.83 16.28 -10.34
N ALA A 149 4.78 15.61 -9.71
CA ALA A 149 5.66 14.65 -10.39
C ALA A 149 4.89 13.42 -10.86
N LEU A 150 4.02 12.85 -10.02
CA LEU A 150 3.14 11.73 -10.37
C LEU A 150 2.25 12.08 -11.57
N ARG A 151 1.59 13.24 -11.50
CA ARG A 151 0.72 13.74 -12.58
C ARG A 151 1.49 13.93 -13.88
N ASN A 152 2.62 14.64 -13.85
CA ASN A 152 3.41 14.96 -15.03
C ASN A 152 4.03 13.71 -15.68
N SER A 153 4.36 12.70 -14.88
CA SER A 153 4.87 11.41 -15.35
C SER A 153 3.77 10.47 -15.83
N GLY A 154 2.49 10.80 -15.59
CA GLY A 154 1.36 9.96 -15.96
C GLY A 154 1.24 8.69 -15.12
N VAL A 155 1.70 8.71 -13.87
CA VAL A 155 1.44 7.64 -12.90
C VAL A 155 -0.04 7.72 -12.50
N PRO A 156 -0.81 6.62 -12.57
CA PRO A 156 -2.19 6.63 -12.08
C PRO A 156 -2.23 6.90 -10.58
N ILE A 157 -3.11 7.82 -10.16
CA ILE A 157 -3.27 8.17 -8.74
C ILE A 157 -4.62 7.68 -8.26
N ALA A 158 -4.63 6.77 -7.29
CA ALA A 158 -5.81 6.33 -6.57
C ALA A 158 -5.92 7.01 -5.19
N LEU A 159 -7.10 7.00 -4.62
CA LEU A 159 -7.39 7.47 -3.27
C LEU A 159 -8.06 6.38 -2.46
N ALA A 160 -7.65 6.22 -1.22
CA ALA A 160 -8.25 5.28 -0.28
C ALA A 160 -8.45 5.93 1.10
N SER A 161 -9.30 5.33 1.92
CA SER A 161 -9.52 5.80 3.28
C SER A 161 -8.43 5.35 4.25
N ASP A 162 -7.74 4.26 3.92
CA ASP A 162 -6.79 3.62 4.85
C ASP A 162 -7.42 3.39 6.24
N HIS A 163 -8.72 3.01 6.25
CA HIS A 163 -9.46 2.99 7.51
C HIS A 163 -8.86 2.02 8.52
N ASN A 164 -8.31 2.57 9.56
CA ASN A 164 -7.81 1.85 10.74
C ASN A 164 -7.85 2.76 11.98
N PRO A 165 -7.91 2.19 13.20
CA PRO A 165 -8.03 2.99 14.42
C PRO A 165 -6.76 3.76 14.80
N GLY A 166 -5.58 3.39 14.25
CA GLY A 166 -4.28 3.95 14.64
C GLY A 166 -3.90 5.22 13.88
N SER A 167 -4.13 5.25 12.57
CA SER A 167 -3.63 6.31 11.70
C SER A 167 -4.69 6.96 10.81
N SER A 168 -5.87 6.34 10.62
CA SER A 168 -6.92 6.89 9.74
C SER A 168 -8.32 6.40 10.15
N PRO A 169 -8.93 6.96 11.21
CA PRO A 169 -10.21 6.47 11.74
C PRO A 169 -11.44 6.86 10.88
N GLY A 170 -11.23 7.57 9.76
CA GLY A 170 -12.31 8.00 8.86
C GLY A 170 -12.78 6.88 7.92
N LEU A 171 -14.10 6.71 7.78
CA LEU A 171 -14.72 5.71 6.89
C LEU A 171 -15.14 6.29 5.53
N SER A 172 -15.30 7.60 5.43
CA SER A 172 -15.94 8.22 4.28
C SER A 172 -14.97 8.42 3.11
N LEU A 173 -15.15 7.67 2.03
CA LEU A 173 -14.40 7.87 0.80
C LEU A 173 -14.73 9.23 0.14
N LEU A 174 -15.95 9.75 0.33
CA LEU A 174 -16.32 11.10 -0.13
C LEU A 174 -15.54 12.20 0.62
N LEU A 175 -15.25 11.98 1.91
CA LEU A 175 -14.38 12.87 2.66
C LEU A 175 -12.94 12.81 2.13
N MET A 176 -12.45 11.64 1.73
CA MET A 176 -11.12 11.50 1.11
C MET A 176 -11.00 12.31 -0.19
N ILE A 177 -12.05 12.33 -1.03
CA ILE A 177 -12.11 13.20 -2.23
C ILE A 177 -11.95 14.67 -1.83
N ASN A 178 -12.72 15.13 -0.85
CA ASN A 178 -12.64 16.52 -0.38
C ASN A 178 -11.25 16.86 0.15
N MET A 179 -10.68 15.99 0.98
CA MET A 179 -9.35 16.17 1.57
C MET A 179 -8.25 16.15 0.48
N ALA A 180 -8.35 15.27 -0.52
CA ALA A 180 -7.41 15.25 -1.64
C ALA A 180 -7.42 16.57 -2.44
N CYS A 181 -8.59 17.12 -2.69
CA CYS A 181 -8.72 18.43 -3.34
C CYS A 181 -8.14 19.56 -2.47
N THR A 182 -8.42 19.53 -1.17
CA THR A 182 -8.05 20.61 -0.25
C THR A 182 -6.58 20.55 0.16
N LEU A 183 -6.11 19.37 0.59
CA LEU A 183 -4.76 19.18 1.13
C LEU A 183 -3.74 18.90 0.02
N PHE A 184 -4.08 18.01 -0.92
CA PHE A 184 -3.17 17.55 -1.97
C PHE A 184 -3.27 18.36 -3.27
N ARG A 185 -4.18 19.33 -3.34
CA ARG A 185 -4.40 20.18 -4.52
C ARG A 185 -4.72 19.38 -5.79
N MET A 186 -5.40 18.26 -5.63
CA MET A 186 -5.94 17.51 -6.75
C MET A 186 -7.18 18.22 -7.29
N THR A 187 -7.41 18.09 -8.59
CA THR A 187 -8.68 18.55 -9.17
C THR A 187 -9.82 17.60 -8.76
N PRO A 188 -11.08 18.05 -8.72
CA PRO A 188 -12.22 17.17 -8.46
C PRO A 188 -12.28 15.98 -9.42
N GLU A 189 -11.93 16.17 -10.69
CA GLU A 189 -11.88 15.10 -11.67
C GLU A 189 -10.82 14.04 -11.32
N GLU A 190 -9.60 14.47 -10.98
CA GLU A 190 -8.52 13.57 -10.54
C GLU A 190 -8.95 12.77 -9.31
N ALA A 191 -9.55 13.44 -8.33
CA ALA A 191 -9.98 12.79 -7.09
C ALA A 191 -11.10 11.77 -7.32
N VAL A 192 -12.07 12.09 -8.19
CA VAL A 192 -13.13 11.15 -8.58
C VAL A 192 -12.55 9.96 -9.36
N ARG A 193 -11.64 10.19 -10.31
CA ARG A 193 -10.93 9.09 -10.99
C ARG A 193 -10.14 8.22 -10.02
N GLY A 194 -9.54 8.84 -9.00
CA GLY A 194 -8.78 8.14 -7.95
C GLY A 194 -9.60 7.16 -7.13
N VAL A 195 -10.88 7.43 -6.89
CA VAL A 195 -11.77 6.52 -6.14
C VAL A 195 -12.62 5.63 -7.05
N THR A 196 -12.44 5.70 -8.36
CA THR A 196 -13.20 4.90 -9.35
C THR A 196 -12.24 4.15 -10.28
N ILE A 197 -11.82 4.76 -11.38
CA ILE A 197 -11.06 4.10 -12.46
C ILE A 197 -9.69 3.61 -11.98
N HIS A 198 -8.99 4.41 -11.17
CA HIS A 198 -7.63 4.08 -10.71
C HIS A 198 -7.65 3.23 -9.43
N GLY A 199 -8.76 3.22 -8.68
CA GLY A 199 -8.92 2.42 -7.47
C GLY A 199 -9.54 1.05 -7.71
N ALA A 200 -9.97 0.74 -8.95
CA ALA A 200 -10.69 -0.50 -9.29
C ALA A 200 -9.78 -1.71 -9.63
#